data_9810e05e62ba2868384af7c08eee1b4d
#
_entry.id   9810e05e62ba2868384af7c08eee1b4d
#
_cell.length_a   1.000
_cell.length_b   1.000
_cell.length_c   1.000
_cell.angle_alpha   90.00
_cell.angle_beta   90.00
_cell.angle_gamma   90.00
#
_symmetry.space_group_name_H-M   'P 1'
#
loop_
_entity.id
_entity.type
_entity.pdbx_description
1 polymer ?
#
loop_
_entity_poly.entity_id
_entity_poly.type
_entity_poly.pdbx_seq_one_letter_code
_entity_poly.pdbx_strand_id
1 'polypeptide(L)'
;GILGGNPTHYSYVSDNNSLTDVLGLSCTKELKKNMRKAQKELEKKGMTNRAWHKEKGSAAHHIVAGDDPRAQDARDILELYKIDINCAENGIYLKHIDPNSKQSGAYHRIIHTDQYYKTVNQRILDASNFGGRTGVLNELQRLQEDLLFNKQIW
;
A
#
# COMPACT_ATOMS: atom_id res chain seq x y z
N GLY A 1 13.10 -11.46 9.92
CA GLY A 1 12.73 -11.02 10.65
C GLY A 1 12.64 -10.94 11.19
N ILE A 2 12.51 -10.81 11.07
CA ILE A 2 12.25 -10.33 11.83
C ILE A 2 12.59 -10.24 12.38
N LEU A 3 12.72 -10.56 12.33
CA LEU A 3 12.88 -10.22 13.12
C LEU A 3 13.41 -10.47 13.23
N GLY A 4 13.99 -11.33 12.94
CA GLY A 4 14.13 -11.22 13.46
C GLY A 4 14.42 -11.70 13.46
N GLY A 5 14.75 -12.25 13.07
CA GLY A 5 14.64 -12.20 13.55
C GLY A 5 14.76 -12.75 13.57
N ASN A 6 14.72 -13.02 13.10
CA ASN A 6 14.58 -13.02 13.59
C ASN A 6 14.46 -13.24 13.85
N PRO A 7 14.31 -13.70 13.77
CA PRO A 7 13.94 -13.49 14.25
C PRO A 7 13.83 -13.42 14.45
N THR A 8 13.62 -13.75 14.17
CA THR A 8 13.19 -13.23 14.72
C THR A 8 12.89 -13.08 14.85
N HIS A 9 12.52 -13.43 14.65
CA HIS A 9 11.89 -12.79 15.04
C HIS A 9 11.43 -12.97 15.12
N TYR A 10 11.03 -13.53 14.96
CA TYR A 10 10.19 -13.35 15.32
C TYR A 10 9.81 -14.22 15.43
N SER A 11 9.61 -14.92 15.67
CA SER A 11 8.95 -15.35 15.96
C SER A 11 8.41 -15.77 16.14
N TYR A 12 7.75 -16.05 16.27
CA TYR A 12 6.81 -15.88 16.60
C TYR A 12 6.12 -16.37 16.87
N VAL A 13 5.77 -17.24 16.85
CA VAL A 13 4.90 -17.37 17.66
C VAL A 13 3.49 -17.91 17.65
N SER A 14 3.05 -18.94 18.51
CA SER A 14 1.82 -19.66 18.41
C SER A 14 0.61 -18.79 18.15
N ASP A 15 0.33 -17.88 19.00
CA ASP A 15 -0.74 -16.94 18.78
C ASP A 15 -0.35 -15.79 17.90
N ASN A 16 0.55 -16.04 17.01
CA ASN A 16 1.00 -15.03 16.06
C ASN A 16 -0.12 -14.49 15.20
N ASN A 17 -1.17 -15.28 15.00
CA ASN A 17 -2.34 -14.81 14.24
C ASN A 17 -2.98 -13.59 14.91
N SER A 18 -3.21 -13.66 16.21
CA SER A 18 -3.76 -12.52 16.95
C SER A 18 -2.85 -11.32 16.88
N LEU A 19 -1.56 -11.53 17.06
CA LEU A 19 -0.58 -10.44 17.01
C LEU A 19 -0.53 -9.83 15.63
N THR A 20 -0.56 -10.67 14.57
CA THR A 20 -0.56 -10.19 13.20
C THR A 20 -1.81 -9.35 12.92
N ASP A 21 -2.97 -9.77 13.39
CA ASP A 21 -4.22 -9.04 13.21
C ASP A 21 -4.12 -7.67 13.89
N VAL A 22 -3.59 -7.62 15.10
CA VAL A 22 -3.42 -6.36 15.83
C VAL A 22 -2.46 -5.44 15.07
N LEU A 23 -1.34 -5.96 14.60
CA LEU A 23 -0.38 -5.18 13.82
C LEU A 23 -0.97 -4.70 12.50
N GLY A 24 -1.70 -5.56 11.80
CA GLY A 24 -2.35 -5.20 10.56
C GLY A 24 -3.38 -4.10 10.77
N LEU A 25 -4.17 -4.19 11.83
CA LEU A 25 -5.15 -3.17 12.17
C LEU A 25 -4.47 -1.84 12.48
N SER A 26 -3.37 -1.87 13.24
CA SER A 26 -2.62 -0.68 13.59
C SER A 26 -2.02 -0.01 12.35
N CYS A 27 -1.41 -0.80 11.46
CA CYS A 27 -0.85 -0.28 10.21
C CYS A 27 -1.92 0.35 9.33
N THR A 28 -3.09 -0.29 9.23
CA THR A 28 -4.20 0.25 8.45
C THR A 28 -4.71 1.56 9.03
N LYS A 29 -4.77 1.66 10.36
CA LYS A 29 -5.17 2.91 11.01
C LYS A 29 -4.21 4.04 10.69
N GLU A 30 -2.91 3.76 10.74
CA GLU A 30 -1.88 4.76 10.48
C GLU A 30 -1.94 5.20 9.02
N LEU A 31 -2.11 4.25 8.10
CA LEU A 31 -2.26 4.57 6.68
C LEU A 31 -3.47 5.48 6.44
N LYS A 32 -4.62 5.14 7.01
CA LYS A 32 -5.84 5.95 6.88
C LYS A 32 -5.64 7.37 7.41
N LYS A 33 -4.99 7.49 8.55
CA LYS A 33 -4.69 8.78 9.17
C LYS A 33 -3.83 9.63 8.23
N ASN A 34 -2.78 9.02 7.66
CA ASN A 34 -1.86 9.72 6.78
C ASN A 34 -2.51 10.11 5.47
N MET A 35 -3.34 9.24 4.90
CA MET A 35 -4.10 9.59 3.69
C MET A 35 -5.04 10.75 3.93
N ARG A 36 -5.76 10.75 5.07
CA ARG A 36 -6.67 11.84 5.40
C ARG A 36 -5.93 13.16 5.56
N LYS A 37 -4.78 13.12 6.24
CA LYS A 37 -3.96 14.31 6.44
C LYS A 37 -3.47 14.86 5.10
N ALA A 38 -2.97 13.98 4.24
CA ALA A 38 -2.48 14.38 2.93
C ALA A 38 -3.59 14.96 2.05
N GLN A 39 -4.79 14.36 2.09
CA GLN A 39 -5.94 14.85 1.33
C GLN A 39 -6.34 16.26 1.79
N LYS A 40 -6.36 16.49 3.11
CA LYS A 40 -6.69 17.82 3.65
C LYS A 40 -5.67 18.88 3.19
N GLU A 41 -4.39 18.52 3.15
CA GLU A 41 -3.35 19.45 2.69
C GLU A 41 -3.55 19.81 1.22
N LEU A 42 -3.93 18.82 0.38
CA LEU A 42 -4.24 19.10 -1.02
C LEU A 42 -5.46 20.01 -1.16
N GLU A 43 -6.50 19.75 -0.37
CA GLU A 43 -7.74 20.53 -0.43
C GLU A 43 -7.50 21.99 -0.08
N LYS A 44 -6.58 22.28 0.82
CA LYS A 44 -6.18 23.68 1.12
C LYS A 44 -5.62 24.38 -0.10
N LYS A 45 -5.07 23.64 -1.06
CA LYS A 45 -4.50 24.16 -2.30
C LYS A 45 -5.48 24.08 -3.46
N GLY A 46 -6.75 23.73 -3.20
CA GLY A 46 -7.76 23.56 -4.23
C GLY A 46 -7.58 22.30 -5.06
N MET A 47 -6.88 21.31 -4.55
CA MET A 47 -6.60 20.06 -5.27
C MET A 47 -7.19 18.88 -4.52
N THR A 48 -7.24 17.71 -5.18
CA THR A 48 -7.71 16.49 -4.58
C THR A 48 -6.99 15.29 -5.20
N ASN A 49 -6.85 14.22 -4.42
CA ASN A 49 -6.37 12.93 -4.92
C ASN A 49 -7.45 11.89 -4.63
N ARG A 50 -8.00 11.33 -5.69
CA ARG A 50 -9.09 10.34 -5.55
C ARG A 50 -8.64 9.09 -4.80
N ALA A 51 -7.36 8.75 -4.85
CA ALA A 51 -6.82 7.61 -4.12
C ALA A 51 -7.01 7.77 -2.61
N TRP A 52 -7.02 9.01 -2.13
CA TRP A 52 -7.11 9.32 -0.70
C TRP A 52 -8.51 9.67 -0.24
N HIS A 53 -9.51 9.51 -1.11
CA HIS A 53 -10.89 9.85 -0.81
C HIS A 53 -11.64 8.59 -0.37
N LYS A 54 -12.00 8.55 0.92
CA LYS A 54 -12.72 7.41 1.48
C LYS A 54 -14.17 7.41 1.02
N GLU A 55 -14.61 6.28 0.45
CA GLU A 55 -16.00 6.11 0.06
C GLU A 55 -16.62 4.97 0.85
N LYS A 56 -17.95 4.98 0.94
CA LYS A 56 -18.68 3.94 1.66
C LYS A 56 -18.39 2.58 1.01
N GLY A 57 -18.06 1.60 1.86
CA GLY A 57 -17.78 0.25 1.36
C GLY A 57 -16.38 0.08 0.80
N SER A 58 -15.51 1.09 0.92
CA SER A 58 -14.13 0.99 0.50
C SER A 58 -13.23 0.53 1.63
N ALA A 59 -12.06 0.01 1.26
CA ALA A 59 -11.01 -0.35 2.20
C ALA A 59 -9.71 0.35 1.83
N ALA A 60 -8.95 0.74 2.85
CA ALA A 60 -7.61 1.26 2.63
C ALA A 60 -6.69 0.10 2.25
N HIS A 61 -5.90 0.30 1.21
CA HIS A 61 -5.00 -0.70 0.66
C HIS A 61 -3.59 -0.14 0.62
N HIS A 62 -2.63 -0.91 1.17
CA HIS A 62 -1.21 -0.63 0.98
C HIS A 62 -0.79 -1.13 -0.40
N ILE A 63 -0.27 -0.25 -1.23
CA ILE A 63 0.21 -0.65 -2.56
C ILE A 63 1.37 -1.63 -2.40
N VAL A 64 2.37 -1.26 -1.62
CA VAL A 64 3.39 -2.19 -1.14
C VAL A 64 2.89 -2.72 0.20
N ALA A 65 2.55 -4.00 0.26
CA ALA A 65 1.96 -4.61 1.45
C ALA A 65 2.94 -4.60 2.63
N GLY A 66 2.39 -4.40 3.83
CA GLY A 66 3.19 -4.26 5.04
C GLY A 66 3.68 -5.58 5.62
N ASP A 67 2.99 -6.68 5.34
CA ASP A 67 3.26 -7.95 6.01
C ASP A 67 3.29 -9.17 5.09
N ASP A 68 2.92 -9.04 3.82
CA ASP A 68 2.94 -10.19 2.91
C ASP A 68 4.37 -10.48 2.46
N PRO A 69 4.84 -11.74 2.61
CA PRO A 69 6.21 -12.09 2.20
C PRO A 69 6.50 -11.81 0.73
N ARG A 70 5.48 -11.86 -0.13
CA ARG A 70 5.65 -11.59 -1.57
C ARG A 70 6.02 -10.15 -1.87
N ALA A 71 5.79 -9.23 -0.93
CA ALA A 71 6.12 -7.81 -1.09
C ALA A 71 7.47 -7.44 -0.46
N GLN A 72 8.24 -8.41 0.02
CA GLN A 72 9.46 -8.12 0.77
C GLN A 72 10.46 -7.29 -0.03
N ASP A 73 10.65 -7.59 -1.31
CA ASP A 73 11.60 -6.85 -2.13
C ASP A 73 11.24 -5.37 -2.22
N ALA A 74 9.96 -5.06 -2.44
CA ALA A 74 9.51 -3.67 -2.49
C ALA A 74 9.64 -3.00 -1.11
N ARG A 75 9.30 -3.72 -0.03
CA ARG A 75 9.46 -3.17 1.33
C ARG A 75 10.91 -2.81 1.62
N ASP A 76 11.85 -3.67 1.21
CA ASP A 76 13.27 -3.42 1.43
C ASP A 76 13.70 -2.12 0.73
N ILE A 77 13.16 -1.86 -0.45
CA ILE A 77 13.46 -0.63 -1.19
C ILE A 77 12.87 0.59 -0.47
N LEU A 78 11.63 0.49 0.00
CA LEU A 78 11.04 1.59 0.77
C LEU A 78 11.89 1.88 2.00
N GLU A 79 12.32 0.85 2.71
CA GLU A 79 13.16 1.02 3.91
C GLU A 79 14.49 1.65 3.57
N LEU A 80 15.12 1.25 2.47
CA LEU A 80 16.39 1.81 2.03
C LEU A 80 16.31 3.33 1.87
N TYR A 81 15.19 3.83 1.36
CA TYR A 81 14.99 5.26 1.12
C TYR A 81 14.23 5.95 2.26
N LYS A 82 14.01 5.25 3.37
CA LYS A 82 13.28 5.77 4.54
C LYS A 82 11.89 6.29 4.16
N ILE A 83 11.22 5.55 3.29
CA ILE A 83 9.83 5.80 2.92
C ILE A 83 8.96 4.95 3.83
N ASP A 84 8.12 5.62 4.63
CA ASP A 84 7.23 4.94 5.57
C ASP A 84 6.23 4.07 4.80
N ILE A 85 6.10 2.80 5.21
CA ILE A 85 5.12 1.87 4.61
C ILE A 85 3.70 2.43 4.73
N ASN A 86 3.45 3.27 5.74
CA ASN A 86 2.15 3.88 5.98
C ASN A 86 2.03 5.30 5.42
N CYS A 87 2.97 5.73 4.58
CA CYS A 87 2.85 7.04 3.95
C CYS A 87 1.65 7.07 3.00
N ALA A 88 1.07 8.24 2.81
CA ALA A 88 -0.10 8.40 1.96
C ALA A 88 0.17 7.94 0.53
N GLU A 89 1.37 8.16 0.02
CA GLU A 89 1.77 7.76 -1.33
C GLU A 89 1.66 6.25 -1.53
N ASN A 90 1.78 5.46 -0.47
CA ASN A 90 1.64 4.01 -0.52
C ASN A 90 0.21 3.55 -0.26
N GLY A 91 -0.74 4.46 -0.20
CA GLY A 91 -2.12 4.15 0.15
C GLY A 91 -3.14 4.51 -0.92
N ILE A 92 -4.18 3.73 -0.99
CA ILE A 92 -5.31 3.98 -1.87
C ILE A 92 -6.57 3.37 -1.25
N TYR A 93 -7.71 4.05 -1.39
CA TYR A 93 -9.00 3.47 -1.06
C TYR A 93 -9.57 2.77 -2.27
N LEU A 94 -9.92 1.50 -2.12
CA LEU A 94 -10.48 0.67 -3.19
C LEU A 94 -11.82 0.09 -2.74
N LYS A 95 -12.74 -0.09 -3.69
CA LYS A 95 -14.02 -0.74 -3.37
C LYS A 95 -13.76 -2.13 -2.82
N HIS A 96 -14.46 -2.50 -1.77
CA HIS A 96 -14.20 -3.73 -1.02
C HIS A 96 -15.43 -4.57 -0.77
N ILE A 97 -16.59 -3.94 -0.51
CA ILE A 97 -17.80 -4.66 -0.17
C ILE A 97 -18.57 -5.05 -1.43
N ASP A 98 -18.71 -4.13 -2.38
CA ASP A 98 -19.49 -4.33 -3.59
C ASP A 98 -18.63 -4.16 -4.83
N PRO A 99 -18.34 -5.23 -5.58
CA PRO A 99 -17.52 -5.12 -6.80
C PRO A 99 -18.21 -4.27 -7.89
N ASN A 100 -19.54 -4.13 -7.81
CA ASN A 100 -20.30 -3.35 -8.78
C ASN A 100 -20.54 -1.92 -8.32
N SER A 101 -19.92 -1.51 -7.22
CA SER A 101 -19.97 -0.13 -6.75
C SER A 101 -19.50 0.82 -7.83
N LYS A 102 -20.08 2.02 -7.85
CA LYS A 102 -19.69 3.07 -8.80
C LYS A 102 -18.36 3.72 -8.45
N GLN A 103 -17.78 3.36 -7.33
CA GLN A 103 -16.45 3.86 -6.96
C GLN A 103 -15.43 3.43 -8.03
N SER A 104 -14.59 4.37 -8.44
CA SER A 104 -13.52 4.11 -9.41
C SER A 104 -12.49 3.14 -8.84
N GLY A 105 -11.90 2.36 -9.71
CA GLY A 105 -10.74 1.55 -9.37
C GLY A 105 -11.03 0.08 -9.24
N ALA A 106 -9.96 -0.66 -8.96
CA ALA A 106 -9.99 -2.11 -8.85
C ALA A 106 -10.79 -2.57 -7.62
N TYR A 107 -11.31 -3.78 -7.70
CA TYR A 107 -11.96 -4.40 -6.57
C TYR A 107 -10.90 -5.01 -5.65
N HIS A 108 -10.81 -4.49 -4.43
CA HIS A 108 -9.73 -4.80 -3.50
C HIS A 108 -9.53 -6.30 -3.25
N ARG A 109 -10.62 -7.08 -3.24
CA ARG A 109 -10.54 -8.50 -2.85
C ARG A 109 -9.90 -9.39 -3.89
N ILE A 110 -9.75 -8.93 -5.14
CA ILE A 110 -9.22 -9.78 -6.21
C ILE A 110 -7.81 -9.42 -6.63
N ILE A 111 -7.22 -8.36 -6.08
CA ILE A 111 -5.92 -7.88 -6.58
C ILE A 111 -4.71 -8.52 -5.91
N HIS A 112 -4.90 -9.28 -4.81
CA HIS A 112 -3.79 -9.86 -4.05
C HIS A 112 -3.27 -11.16 -4.71
N THR A 113 -2.84 -11.06 -5.96
CA THR A 113 -2.33 -12.19 -6.73
C THR A 113 -0.81 -12.17 -6.77
N ASP A 114 -0.19 -13.31 -7.09
CA ASP A 114 1.26 -13.37 -7.27
C ASP A 114 1.71 -12.37 -8.34
N GLN A 115 0.93 -12.23 -9.41
CA GLN A 115 1.25 -11.28 -10.48
C GLN A 115 1.29 -9.85 -9.98
N TYR A 116 0.35 -9.47 -9.10
CA TYR A 116 0.34 -8.15 -8.50
C TYR A 116 1.65 -7.86 -7.76
N TYR A 117 2.05 -8.79 -6.89
CA TYR A 117 3.27 -8.59 -6.10
C TYR A 117 4.51 -8.55 -6.99
N LYS A 118 4.59 -9.40 -8.02
CA LYS A 118 5.71 -9.37 -8.97
C LYS A 118 5.77 -8.04 -9.70
N THR A 119 4.63 -7.55 -10.16
CA THR A 119 4.55 -6.28 -10.89
C THR A 119 4.98 -5.12 -9.99
N VAL A 120 4.45 -5.05 -8.77
CA VAL A 120 4.79 -3.97 -7.84
C VAL A 120 6.27 -4.01 -7.50
N ASN A 121 6.80 -5.20 -7.15
CA ASN A 121 8.22 -5.34 -6.83
C ASN A 121 9.10 -4.87 -7.98
N GLN A 122 8.79 -5.29 -9.20
CA GLN A 122 9.60 -4.93 -10.37
C GLN A 122 9.54 -3.43 -10.65
N ARG A 123 8.36 -2.84 -10.58
CA ARG A 123 8.19 -1.41 -10.85
C ARG A 123 8.91 -0.56 -9.81
N ILE A 124 8.83 -0.95 -8.54
CA ILE A 124 9.53 -0.23 -7.47
C ILE A 124 11.04 -0.37 -7.63
N LEU A 125 11.52 -1.56 -7.98
CA LEU A 125 12.95 -1.77 -8.23
C LEU A 125 13.44 -0.90 -9.40
N ASP A 126 12.72 -0.92 -10.51
CA ASP A 126 13.11 -0.14 -11.68
C ASP A 126 13.13 1.37 -11.36
N ALA A 127 12.11 1.84 -10.67
CA ALA A 127 12.03 3.25 -10.27
C ALA A 127 13.17 3.64 -9.34
N SER A 128 13.55 2.75 -8.43
CA SER A 128 14.69 2.94 -7.53
C SER A 128 15.98 3.09 -8.33
N ASN A 129 16.19 2.24 -9.31
CA ASN A 129 17.40 2.27 -10.15
C ASN A 129 17.50 3.54 -10.99
N PHE A 130 16.36 4.06 -11.45
CA PHE A 130 16.34 5.25 -12.30
C PHE A 130 16.36 6.55 -11.52
N GLY A 131 15.60 6.64 -10.42
CA GLY A 131 15.36 7.94 -9.79
C GLY A 131 15.51 7.96 -8.28
N GLY A 132 16.00 6.88 -7.67
CA GLY A 132 16.20 6.84 -6.22
C GLY A 132 14.88 7.05 -5.47
N ARG A 133 14.94 7.79 -4.36
CA ARG A 133 13.78 8.04 -3.50
C ARG A 133 12.64 8.72 -4.26
N THR A 134 12.95 9.79 -5.01
CA THR A 134 11.93 10.50 -5.78
C THR A 134 11.30 9.59 -6.83
N GLY A 135 12.12 8.78 -7.50
CA GLY A 135 11.62 7.81 -8.48
C GLY A 135 10.63 6.83 -7.87
N VAL A 136 10.94 6.32 -6.68
CA VAL A 136 10.06 5.37 -5.98
C VAL A 136 8.73 6.05 -5.61
N LEU A 137 8.79 7.27 -5.06
CA LEU A 137 7.57 8.00 -4.71
C LEU A 137 6.69 8.28 -5.93
N ASN A 138 7.31 8.66 -7.05
CA ASN A 138 6.58 8.89 -8.29
C ASN A 138 5.96 7.58 -8.81
N GLU A 139 6.65 6.46 -8.65
CA GLU A 139 6.12 5.18 -9.11
C GLU A 139 4.95 4.71 -8.24
N LEU A 140 4.99 4.97 -6.94
CA LEU A 140 3.84 4.70 -6.08
C LEU A 140 2.61 5.48 -6.56
N GLN A 141 2.80 6.72 -6.98
CA GLN A 141 1.71 7.53 -7.50
C GLN A 141 1.17 6.95 -8.82
N ARG A 142 2.05 6.48 -9.70
CA ARG A 142 1.61 5.82 -10.94
C ARG A 142 0.84 4.53 -10.65
N LEU A 143 1.28 3.77 -9.65
CA LEU A 143 0.55 2.57 -9.22
C LEU A 143 -0.82 2.93 -8.66
N GLN A 144 -0.93 4.02 -7.91
CA GLN A 144 -2.24 4.53 -7.48
C GLN A 144 -3.13 4.77 -8.69
N GLU A 145 -2.61 5.46 -9.71
CA GLU A 145 -3.38 5.78 -10.91
C GLU A 145 -3.82 4.52 -11.65
N ASP A 146 -2.92 3.56 -11.80
CA ASP A 146 -3.25 2.30 -12.48
C ASP A 146 -4.37 1.57 -11.75
N LEU A 147 -4.34 1.55 -10.43
CA LEU A 147 -5.40 0.91 -9.65
C LEU A 147 -6.71 1.70 -9.73
N LEU A 148 -6.64 3.04 -9.75
CA LEU A 148 -7.82 3.89 -9.88
C LEU A 148 -8.50 3.72 -11.24
N PHE A 149 -7.72 3.53 -12.29
CA PHE A 149 -8.25 3.36 -13.65
C PHE A 149 -8.48 1.90 -14.01
N ASN A 150 -8.40 1.02 -13.02
CA ASN A 150 -8.66 -0.42 -13.19
C ASN A 150 -7.76 -1.05 -14.25
N LYS A 151 -6.54 -0.56 -14.39
CA LYS A 151 -5.53 -1.19 -15.24
C LYS A 151 -5.06 -2.45 -14.55
N GLN A 152 -5.19 -3.56 -15.23
CA GLN A 152 -4.93 -4.85 -14.61
C GLN A 152 -3.43 -5.11 -14.49
N ILE A 153 -2.93 -4.97 -13.27
CA ILE A 153 -1.55 -5.32 -12.90
C ILE A 153 -1.51 -6.58 -12.03
N TRP A 154 -2.67 -7.15 -11.78
CA TRP A 154 -2.83 -8.34 -10.94
C TRP A 154 -3.15 -9.60 -11.75
#